data_0a860ff031ea3bab431bdd1ff9213e5f
#
_entry.id   0a860ff031ea3bab431bdd1ff9213e5f
#
_cell.length_a   1.000
_cell.length_b   1.000
_cell.length_c   1.000
_cell.angle_alpha   90.00
_cell.angle_beta   90.00
_cell.angle_gamma   90.00
#
_symmetry.space_group_name_H-M   'P 1'
#
loop_
_entity.id
_entity.type
_entity.pdbx_description
1 polymer ?
#
loop_
_entity_poly.entity_id
_entity_poly.type
_entity_poly.pdbx_seq_one_letter_code
_entity_poly.pdbx_strand_id
1 'polypeptide(L)'
;MDIVEYKSDVWGREVLLGASWDLLWVVIALSFVFIAVHAVIMAVRKREAKPSSDGPKVHRHAAIDRLFHWVMAIAIFVLLITGVLPIIGVEFSWLTIHWIAGLVLTAVVVFHIVRSLFWQDFMSIWVTPKDIKEPFDDSIKPGKYSFAQKSMHAAVTVLTLLVIVSGLVMFALIDTPWWDRTNALSEATLGWIFLAHGLSTLALIGVISLH
;
A
#
# COMPACT_ATOMS: atom_id res chain seq x y z
N MET A 1 -19.87 8.10 12.72
CA MET A 1 -18.46 7.78 12.46
C MET A 1 -18.00 8.73 11.36
N ASP A 2 -17.15 9.68 11.70
CA ASP A 2 -16.67 10.66 10.74
C ASP A 2 -15.47 10.09 10.00
N ILE A 3 -15.42 10.31 8.69
CA ILE A 3 -14.30 9.87 7.85
C ILE A 3 -13.10 10.81 8.03
N VAL A 4 -13.40 12.06 8.38
CA VAL A 4 -12.46 13.17 8.44
C VAL A 4 -12.50 13.78 9.82
N GLU A 5 -11.35 14.13 10.37
CA GLU A 5 -11.21 14.75 11.68
C GLU A 5 -10.87 16.22 11.55
N TYR A 6 -11.66 17.06 12.23
CA TYR A 6 -11.45 18.51 12.35
C TYR A 6 -11.22 18.87 13.82
N LYS A 7 -10.43 19.92 14.04
CA LYS A 7 -10.23 20.50 15.38
C LYS A 7 -10.30 22.02 15.27
N SER A 8 -10.91 22.65 16.25
CA SER A 8 -10.89 24.10 16.37
C SER A 8 -9.52 24.58 16.86
N ASP A 9 -8.95 25.55 16.15
CA ASP A 9 -7.76 26.25 16.61
C ASP A 9 -8.10 27.24 17.75
N VAL A 10 -7.06 27.90 18.29
CA VAL A 10 -7.22 28.88 19.37
C VAL A 10 -8.09 30.09 18.99
N TRP A 11 -8.31 30.31 17.71
CA TRP A 11 -9.14 31.39 17.15
C TRP A 11 -10.55 30.93 16.79
N GLY A 12 -10.90 29.67 17.08
CA GLY A 12 -12.22 29.08 16.80
C GLY A 12 -12.42 28.67 15.33
N ARG A 13 -11.36 28.63 14.51
CA ARG A 13 -11.45 28.15 13.13
C ARG A 13 -11.33 26.63 13.12
N GLU A 14 -12.16 25.96 12.30
CA GLU A 14 -12.04 24.53 12.08
C GLU A 14 -10.87 24.21 11.15
N VAL A 15 -9.93 23.41 11.62
CA VAL A 15 -8.75 22.97 10.88
C VAL A 15 -8.85 21.47 10.63
N LEU A 16 -8.68 21.07 9.39
CA LEU A 16 -8.63 19.67 8.97
C LEU A 16 -7.35 19.03 9.54
N LEU A 17 -7.49 17.98 10.35
CA LEU A 17 -6.37 17.22 10.90
C LEU A 17 -5.97 16.05 10.01
N GLY A 18 -6.92 15.35 9.39
CA GLY A 18 -6.66 14.18 8.57
C GLY A 18 -7.80 13.18 8.56
N ALA A 19 -7.47 11.91 8.34
CA ALA A 19 -8.42 10.81 8.41
C ALA A 19 -8.75 10.45 9.87
N SER A 20 -10.00 10.12 10.13
CA SER A 20 -10.41 9.60 11.44
C SER A 20 -9.76 8.23 11.70
N TRP A 21 -9.17 8.06 12.85
CA TRP A 21 -8.53 6.81 13.26
C TRP A 21 -9.53 5.70 13.61
N ASP A 22 -10.80 6.01 13.77
CA ASP A 22 -11.86 5.00 13.85
C ASP A 22 -11.90 4.10 12.61
N LEU A 23 -11.55 4.64 11.45
CA LEU A 23 -11.45 3.88 10.20
C LEU A 23 -10.39 2.77 10.26
N LEU A 24 -9.34 2.93 11.06
CA LEU A 24 -8.32 1.89 11.25
C LEU A 24 -8.94 0.60 11.79
N TRP A 25 -9.80 0.71 12.80
CA TRP A 25 -10.47 -0.45 13.40
C TRP A 25 -11.41 -1.13 12.42
N VAL A 26 -12.11 -0.35 11.59
CA VAL A 26 -12.97 -0.90 10.52
C VAL A 26 -12.13 -1.66 9.51
N VAL A 27 -11.02 -1.08 9.04
CA VAL A 27 -10.14 -1.74 8.06
C VAL A 27 -9.53 -3.01 8.65
N ILE A 28 -9.07 -2.97 9.89
CA ILE A 28 -8.53 -4.15 10.59
C ILE A 28 -9.60 -5.24 10.69
N ALA A 29 -10.81 -4.91 11.16
CA ALA A 29 -11.90 -5.88 11.29
C ALA A 29 -12.28 -6.50 9.95
N LEU A 30 -12.44 -5.70 8.90
CA LEU A 30 -12.73 -6.18 7.55
C LEU A 30 -11.60 -7.08 7.00
N SER A 31 -10.34 -6.72 7.25
CA SER A 31 -9.18 -7.53 6.87
C SER A 31 -9.20 -8.90 7.54
N PHE A 32 -9.47 -8.96 8.84
CA PHE A 32 -9.59 -10.23 9.56
C PHE A 32 -10.75 -11.08 9.05
N VAL A 33 -11.93 -10.48 8.83
CA VAL A 33 -13.09 -11.19 8.27
C VAL A 33 -12.73 -11.76 6.89
N PHE A 34 -12.10 -10.96 6.04
CA PHE A 34 -11.69 -11.39 4.71
C PHE A 34 -10.70 -12.57 4.78
N ILE A 35 -9.64 -12.46 5.58
CA ILE A 35 -8.63 -13.51 5.75
C ILE A 35 -9.29 -14.81 6.26
N ALA A 36 -10.19 -14.71 7.24
CA ALA A 36 -10.90 -15.87 7.78
C ALA A 36 -11.77 -16.55 6.73
N VAL A 37 -12.58 -15.76 6.01
CA VAL A 37 -13.43 -16.27 4.92
C VAL A 37 -12.59 -16.91 3.81
N HIS A 38 -11.52 -16.23 3.39
CA HIS A 38 -10.61 -16.75 2.38
C HIS A 38 -9.96 -18.05 2.81
N ALA A 39 -9.48 -18.15 4.05
CA ALA A 39 -8.88 -19.37 4.59
C ALA A 39 -9.87 -20.54 4.60
N VAL A 40 -11.14 -20.31 4.97
CA VAL A 40 -12.20 -21.33 4.94
C VAL A 40 -12.45 -21.78 3.50
N ILE A 41 -12.62 -20.86 2.55
CA ILE A 41 -12.83 -21.17 1.13
C ILE A 41 -11.68 -22.02 0.59
N MET A 42 -10.43 -21.63 0.88
CA MET A 42 -9.26 -22.36 0.43
C MET A 42 -9.13 -23.75 1.07
N ALA A 43 -9.50 -23.89 2.34
CA ALA A 43 -9.51 -25.18 3.02
C ALA A 43 -10.54 -26.15 2.42
N VAL A 44 -11.72 -25.64 2.05
CA VAL A 44 -12.76 -26.42 1.38
C VAL A 44 -12.31 -26.83 -0.03
N ARG A 45 -11.81 -25.87 -0.82
CA ARG A 45 -11.35 -26.14 -2.20
C ARG A 45 -10.17 -27.11 -2.27
N LYS A 46 -9.23 -27.09 -1.31
CA LYS A 46 -8.11 -28.04 -1.25
C LYS A 46 -8.57 -29.49 -1.05
N ARG A 47 -9.71 -29.73 -0.40
CA ARG A 47 -10.28 -31.09 -0.23
C ARG A 47 -10.79 -31.67 -1.54
N GLU A 48 -11.14 -30.83 -2.51
CA GLU A 48 -11.70 -31.22 -3.82
C GLU A 48 -10.65 -31.31 -4.92
N ALA A 49 -9.48 -30.68 -4.73
CA ALA A 49 -8.41 -30.62 -5.73
C ALA A 49 -7.68 -31.96 -5.84
N LYS A 50 -7.72 -32.60 -7.03
CA LYS A 50 -6.84 -33.72 -7.36
C LYS A 50 -5.38 -33.26 -7.37
N PRO A 51 -4.40 -34.12 -6.95
CA PRO A 51 -3.00 -33.79 -7.04
C PRO A 51 -2.64 -33.45 -8.50
N SER A 52 -2.05 -32.28 -8.71
CA SER A 52 -1.59 -31.87 -10.03
C SER A 52 -0.39 -32.71 -10.45
N SER A 53 -0.37 -33.15 -11.71
CA SER A 53 0.75 -33.87 -12.30
C SER A 53 2.03 -33.01 -12.25
N ASP A 54 3.18 -33.67 -12.01
CA ASP A 54 4.52 -33.08 -12.06
C ASP A 54 4.82 -32.51 -13.46
N GLY A 55 4.39 -31.25 -13.67
CA GLY A 55 4.82 -30.47 -14.83
C GLY A 55 6.21 -29.83 -14.61
N PRO A 56 6.94 -29.51 -15.69
CA PRO A 56 8.25 -28.89 -15.55
C PRO A 56 8.15 -27.58 -14.76
N LYS A 57 9.06 -27.39 -13.78
CA LYS A 57 9.11 -26.18 -12.94
C LYS A 57 9.49 -24.98 -13.80
N VAL A 58 8.57 -24.06 -14.02
CA VAL A 58 8.81 -22.82 -14.76
C VAL A 58 9.40 -21.78 -13.81
N HIS A 59 10.58 -21.26 -14.14
CA HIS A 59 11.22 -20.15 -13.43
C HIS A 59 10.48 -18.85 -13.76
N ARG A 60 9.56 -18.41 -12.89
CA ARG A 60 8.70 -17.23 -13.16
C ARG A 60 9.35 -15.88 -12.82
N HIS A 61 10.28 -15.84 -11.86
CA HIS A 61 10.88 -14.59 -11.37
C HIS A 61 12.37 -14.73 -11.16
N ALA A 62 13.14 -13.74 -11.59
CA ALA A 62 14.57 -13.65 -11.31
C ALA A 62 14.82 -13.44 -9.81
N ALA A 63 16.01 -13.84 -9.31
CA ALA A 63 16.39 -13.65 -7.92
C ALA A 63 16.29 -12.17 -7.50
N ILE A 64 16.66 -11.26 -8.39
CA ILE A 64 16.59 -9.82 -8.18
C ILE A 64 15.16 -9.34 -7.96
N ASP A 65 14.16 -9.85 -8.72
CA ASP A 65 12.76 -9.46 -8.57
C ASP A 65 12.20 -9.89 -7.21
N ARG A 66 12.61 -11.05 -6.72
CA ARG A 66 12.28 -11.52 -5.37
C ARG A 66 12.91 -10.66 -4.28
N LEU A 67 14.19 -10.29 -4.44
CA LEU A 67 14.88 -9.43 -3.49
C LEU A 67 14.16 -8.07 -3.36
N PHE A 68 13.84 -7.42 -4.49
CA PHE A 68 13.10 -6.15 -4.47
C PHE A 68 11.73 -6.27 -3.81
N HIS A 69 10.99 -7.31 -4.13
CA HIS A 69 9.70 -7.56 -3.50
C HIS A 69 9.83 -7.65 -1.97
N TRP A 70 10.81 -8.39 -1.46
CA TRP A 70 11.03 -8.52 -0.01
C TRP A 70 11.49 -7.22 0.64
N VAL A 71 12.37 -6.45 -0.01
CA VAL A 71 12.79 -5.14 0.53
C VAL A 71 11.60 -4.17 0.59
N MET A 72 10.78 -4.10 -0.45
CA MET A 72 9.56 -3.29 -0.44
C MET A 72 8.58 -3.76 0.64
N ALA A 73 8.35 -5.06 0.75
CA ALA A 73 7.46 -5.62 1.76
C ALA A 73 7.92 -5.29 3.18
N ILE A 74 9.21 -5.49 3.49
CA ILE A 74 9.78 -5.15 4.80
C ILE A 74 9.65 -3.65 5.08
N ALA A 75 9.96 -2.79 4.11
CA ALA A 75 9.82 -1.34 4.27
C ALA A 75 8.36 -0.94 4.56
N ILE A 76 7.40 -1.50 3.82
CA ILE A 76 5.96 -1.26 4.06
C ILE A 76 5.55 -1.76 5.46
N PHE A 77 5.97 -2.95 5.88
CA PHE A 77 5.66 -3.45 7.22
C PHE A 77 6.23 -2.55 8.32
N VAL A 78 7.46 -2.08 8.19
CA VAL A 78 8.05 -1.13 9.14
C VAL A 78 7.25 0.17 9.17
N LEU A 79 6.84 0.70 8.00
CA LEU A 79 6.02 1.91 7.91
C LEU A 79 4.65 1.72 8.55
N LEU A 80 3.99 0.59 8.34
CA LEU A 80 2.70 0.27 8.96
C LEU A 80 2.83 0.14 10.48
N ILE A 81 3.83 -0.57 10.97
CA ILE A 81 4.09 -0.72 12.40
C ILE A 81 4.34 0.65 13.04
N THR A 82 5.23 1.45 12.47
CA THR A 82 5.58 2.77 13.00
C THR A 82 4.48 3.81 12.82
N GLY A 83 3.56 3.61 11.87
CA GLY A 83 2.39 4.46 11.70
C GLY A 83 1.21 4.07 12.59
N VAL A 84 0.98 2.77 12.83
CA VAL A 84 -0.18 2.26 13.56
C VAL A 84 0.07 2.20 15.08
N LEU A 85 1.23 1.74 15.54
CA LEU A 85 1.49 1.56 16.97
C LEU A 85 1.33 2.85 17.79
N PRO A 86 1.79 4.04 17.34
CA PRO A 86 1.55 5.29 18.09
C PRO A 86 0.07 5.64 18.22
N ILE A 87 -0.75 5.32 17.21
CA ILE A 87 -2.20 5.59 17.20
C ILE A 87 -2.90 4.78 18.28
N ILE A 88 -2.46 3.55 18.54
CA ILE A 88 -3.03 2.68 19.58
C ILE A 88 -2.36 2.89 20.95
N GLY A 89 -1.54 3.94 21.11
CA GLY A 89 -0.97 4.34 22.40
C GLY A 89 0.37 3.69 22.76
N VAL A 90 1.06 3.05 21.80
CA VAL A 90 2.41 2.50 22.05
C VAL A 90 3.45 3.60 21.86
N GLU A 91 4.12 3.97 22.94
CA GLU A 91 5.12 5.04 22.96
C GLU A 91 6.52 4.50 22.62
N PHE A 92 7.13 5.03 21.56
CA PHE A 92 8.52 4.80 21.17
C PHE A 92 8.97 5.86 20.15
N SER A 93 10.28 5.93 19.87
CA SER A 93 10.84 6.88 18.89
C SER A 93 10.54 6.46 17.44
N TRP A 94 9.24 6.43 17.08
CA TRP A 94 8.75 5.91 15.79
C TRP A 94 9.11 6.79 14.60
N LEU A 95 9.15 8.12 14.78
CA LEU A 95 9.26 9.08 13.68
C LEU A 95 10.53 8.86 12.84
N THR A 96 11.68 8.71 13.50
CA THR A 96 12.97 8.47 12.82
C THR A 96 12.95 7.17 12.02
N ILE A 97 12.42 6.09 12.60
CA ILE A 97 12.31 4.80 11.91
C ILE A 97 11.35 4.92 10.71
N HIS A 98 10.23 5.64 10.89
CA HIS A 98 9.23 5.83 9.85
C HIS A 98 9.79 6.54 8.62
N TRP A 99 10.42 7.71 8.79
CA TRP A 99 10.93 8.43 7.63
C TRP A 99 12.12 7.73 6.96
N ILE A 100 13.00 7.05 7.72
CA ILE A 100 14.08 6.24 7.12
C ILE A 100 13.51 5.12 6.27
N ALA A 101 12.52 4.36 6.78
CA ALA A 101 11.85 3.32 6.03
C ALA A 101 11.12 3.89 4.78
N GLY A 102 10.55 5.09 4.90
CA GLY A 102 9.92 5.83 3.79
C GLY A 102 10.91 6.16 2.67
N LEU A 103 12.12 6.62 3.02
CA LEU A 103 13.17 6.88 2.04
C LEU A 103 13.67 5.59 1.38
N VAL A 104 13.82 4.50 2.15
CA VAL A 104 14.17 3.19 1.59
C VAL A 104 13.10 2.72 0.61
N LEU A 105 11.81 2.79 1.00
CA LEU A 105 10.70 2.44 0.11
C LEU A 105 10.72 3.28 -1.16
N THR A 106 10.92 4.60 -1.03
CA THR A 106 10.99 5.52 -2.18
C THR A 106 12.10 5.13 -3.15
N ALA A 107 13.31 4.87 -2.64
CA ALA A 107 14.45 4.49 -3.47
C ALA A 107 14.20 3.16 -4.21
N VAL A 108 13.65 2.16 -3.51
CA VAL A 108 13.35 0.85 -4.11
C VAL A 108 12.22 0.93 -5.12
N VAL A 109 11.17 1.73 -4.87
CA VAL A 109 10.07 1.94 -5.82
C VAL A 109 10.54 2.67 -7.07
N VAL A 110 11.37 3.73 -6.94
CA VAL A 110 11.97 4.43 -8.09
C VAL A 110 12.81 3.46 -8.92
N PHE A 111 13.65 2.65 -8.27
CA PHE A 111 14.41 1.62 -8.97
C PHE A 111 13.50 0.60 -9.67
N HIS A 112 12.43 0.14 -9.01
CA HIS A 112 11.47 -0.79 -9.61
C HIS A 112 10.80 -0.19 -10.85
N ILE A 113 10.39 1.07 -10.81
CA ILE A 113 9.80 1.78 -11.95
C ILE A 113 10.80 1.84 -13.11
N VAL A 114 12.03 2.30 -12.85
CA VAL A 114 13.08 2.38 -13.87
C VAL A 114 13.35 1.01 -14.49
N ARG A 115 13.50 -0.03 -13.64
CA ARG A 115 13.72 -1.40 -14.10
C ARG A 115 12.54 -1.92 -14.94
N SER A 116 11.31 -1.63 -14.53
CA SER A 116 10.10 -2.05 -15.23
C SER A 116 10.00 -1.42 -16.63
N LEU A 117 10.35 -0.15 -16.74
CA LEU A 117 10.30 0.58 -18.00
C LEU A 117 11.37 0.15 -19.01
N PHE A 118 12.58 -0.19 -18.54
CA PHE A 118 13.71 -0.42 -19.43
C PHE A 118 14.09 -1.90 -19.61
N TRP A 119 13.75 -2.78 -18.67
CA TRP A 119 14.21 -4.19 -18.67
C TRP A 119 13.10 -5.23 -18.51
N GLN A 120 11.84 -4.80 -18.34
CA GLN A 120 10.71 -5.71 -18.21
C GLN A 120 9.63 -5.37 -19.24
N ASP A 121 8.72 -6.33 -19.49
CA ASP A 121 7.54 -6.08 -20.30
C ASP A 121 6.48 -5.32 -19.50
N PHE A 122 6.70 -3.99 -19.39
CA PHE A 122 5.84 -3.08 -18.63
C PHE A 122 4.38 -3.13 -19.09
N MET A 123 4.15 -3.30 -20.41
CA MET A 123 2.78 -3.32 -20.94
C MET A 123 1.99 -4.57 -20.53
N SER A 124 2.68 -5.66 -20.17
CA SER A 124 1.99 -6.91 -19.77
C SER A 124 1.21 -6.79 -18.45
N ILE A 125 1.55 -5.83 -17.59
CA ILE A 125 0.88 -5.61 -16.31
C ILE A 125 -0.27 -4.59 -16.38
N TRP A 126 -0.40 -3.85 -17.49
CA TRP A 126 -1.49 -2.90 -17.69
C TRP A 126 -2.82 -3.60 -17.88
N VAL A 127 -3.87 -3.04 -17.23
CA VAL A 127 -5.25 -3.48 -17.40
C VAL A 127 -5.76 -3.01 -18.76
N THR A 128 -6.22 -3.93 -19.57
CA THR A 128 -6.82 -3.65 -20.89
C THR A 128 -8.33 -3.92 -20.86
N PRO A 129 -9.12 -3.39 -21.83
CA PRO A 129 -10.55 -3.70 -21.92
C PRO A 129 -10.86 -5.20 -22.06
N LYS A 130 -9.92 -5.99 -22.60
CA LYS A 130 -10.05 -7.44 -22.68
C LYS A 130 -9.95 -8.09 -21.29
N ASP A 131 -9.04 -7.62 -20.46
CA ASP A 131 -8.84 -8.16 -19.10
C ASP A 131 -10.09 -7.92 -18.24
N ILE A 132 -10.79 -6.79 -18.41
CA ILE A 132 -12.02 -6.47 -17.66
C ILE A 132 -13.14 -7.50 -17.95
N LYS A 133 -13.16 -8.08 -19.12
CA LYS A 133 -14.14 -9.09 -19.52
C LYS A 133 -13.79 -10.50 -19.01
N GLU A 134 -12.51 -10.75 -18.70
CA GLU A 134 -12.00 -12.07 -18.25
C GLU A 134 -12.81 -12.70 -17.10
N PRO A 135 -13.21 -11.97 -16.03
CA PRO A 135 -13.97 -12.56 -14.93
C PRO A 135 -15.41 -12.99 -15.29
N PHE A 136 -15.93 -12.53 -16.44
CA PHE A 136 -17.31 -12.72 -16.87
C PHE A 136 -17.44 -13.62 -18.11
N ASP A 137 -16.32 -14.01 -18.74
CA ASP A 137 -16.32 -14.78 -19.98
C ASP A 137 -15.22 -15.84 -19.96
N ASP A 138 -15.59 -17.08 -19.72
CA ASP A 138 -14.71 -18.25 -19.64
C ASP A 138 -13.95 -18.53 -20.96
N SER A 139 -14.40 -17.97 -22.09
CA SER A 139 -13.69 -18.08 -23.38
C SER A 139 -12.41 -17.24 -23.41
N ILE A 140 -12.31 -16.23 -22.55
CA ILE A 140 -11.17 -15.32 -22.48
C ILE A 140 -10.12 -15.91 -21.53
N LYS A 141 -9.06 -16.47 -22.09
CA LYS A 141 -7.93 -16.97 -21.29
C LYS A 141 -7.05 -15.81 -20.85
N PRO A 142 -6.61 -15.80 -19.56
CA PRO A 142 -5.66 -14.82 -19.07
C PRO A 142 -4.36 -14.87 -19.87
N GLY A 143 -3.73 -13.69 -20.03
CA GLY A 143 -2.39 -13.59 -20.59
C GLY A 143 -1.31 -14.01 -19.57
N LYS A 144 -0.17 -13.30 -19.56
CA LYS A 144 0.90 -13.51 -18.56
C LYS A 144 0.42 -13.32 -17.13
N TYR A 145 -0.50 -12.35 -16.94
CA TYR A 145 -1.13 -12.02 -15.67
C TYR A 145 -2.65 -11.97 -15.86
N SER A 146 -3.41 -12.47 -14.88
CA SER A 146 -4.86 -12.40 -14.86
C SER A 146 -5.34 -10.98 -14.51
N PHE A 147 -6.62 -10.69 -14.78
CA PHE A 147 -7.25 -9.42 -14.40
C PHE A 147 -7.08 -9.12 -12.90
N ALA A 148 -7.28 -10.11 -12.03
CA ALA A 148 -7.11 -9.93 -10.59
C ALA A 148 -5.68 -9.52 -10.22
N GLN A 149 -4.66 -10.15 -10.83
CA GLN A 149 -3.25 -9.81 -10.60
C GLN A 149 -2.90 -8.40 -11.08
N LYS A 150 -3.38 -8.01 -12.27
CA LYS A 150 -3.19 -6.67 -12.84
C LYS A 150 -3.86 -5.60 -11.99
N SER A 151 -5.10 -5.83 -11.56
CA SER A 151 -5.87 -4.90 -10.73
C SER A 151 -5.24 -4.72 -9.35
N MET A 152 -4.79 -5.82 -8.73
CA MET A 152 -4.06 -5.79 -7.46
C MET A 152 -2.78 -4.97 -7.58
N HIS A 153 -1.97 -5.23 -8.61
CA HIS A 153 -0.75 -4.48 -8.87
C HIS A 153 -1.04 -2.99 -9.07
N ALA A 154 -2.05 -2.64 -9.86
CA ALA A 154 -2.43 -1.25 -10.10
C ALA A 154 -2.86 -0.56 -8.80
N ALA A 155 -3.69 -1.21 -7.98
CA ALA A 155 -4.14 -0.68 -6.69
C ALA A 155 -2.96 -0.44 -5.72
N VAL A 156 -2.08 -1.44 -5.53
CA VAL A 156 -0.89 -1.30 -4.68
C VAL A 156 0.01 -0.18 -5.21
N THR A 157 0.24 -0.12 -6.53
CA THR A 157 1.10 0.91 -7.13
C THR A 157 0.56 2.32 -6.87
N VAL A 158 -0.72 2.58 -7.16
CA VAL A 158 -1.33 3.90 -6.97
C VAL A 158 -1.29 4.31 -5.49
N LEU A 159 -1.70 3.42 -4.59
CA LEU A 159 -1.71 3.70 -3.15
C LEU A 159 -0.30 3.94 -2.61
N THR A 160 0.68 3.12 -3.01
CA THR A 160 2.07 3.29 -2.59
C THR A 160 2.64 4.62 -3.09
N LEU A 161 2.36 5.02 -4.33
CA LEU A 161 2.80 6.31 -4.86
C LEU A 161 2.16 7.48 -4.11
N LEU A 162 0.87 7.40 -3.77
CA LEU A 162 0.19 8.43 -2.96
C LEU A 162 0.82 8.55 -1.57
N VAL A 163 1.11 7.42 -0.91
CA VAL A 163 1.79 7.41 0.41
C VAL A 163 3.20 7.98 0.30
N ILE A 164 3.96 7.63 -0.73
CA ILE A 164 5.31 8.17 -0.96
C ILE A 164 5.26 9.68 -1.19
N VAL A 165 4.43 10.15 -2.12
CA VAL A 165 4.36 11.58 -2.47
C VAL A 165 3.92 12.41 -1.26
N SER A 166 2.85 12.01 -0.57
CA SER A 166 2.40 12.69 0.64
C SER A 166 3.44 12.63 1.77
N GLY A 167 4.09 11.48 1.96
CA GLY A 167 5.16 11.30 2.94
C GLY A 167 6.38 12.17 2.66
N LEU A 168 6.81 12.31 1.41
CA LEU A 168 7.91 13.20 1.02
C LEU A 168 7.59 14.67 1.26
N VAL A 169 6.33 15.09 1.05
CA VAL A 169 5.91 16.46 1.39
C VAL A 169 5.94 16.67 2.91
N MET A 170 5.45 15.70 3.70
CA MET A 170 5.50 15.78 5.15
C MET A 170 6.94 15.70 5.70
N PHE A 171 7.85 15.05 4.98
CA PHE A 171 9.25 14.97 5.37
C PHE A 171 9.93 16.35 5.45
N ALA A 172 9.47 17.35 4.67
CA ALA A 172 9.93 18.73 4.78
C ALA A 172 9.59 19.39 6.13
N LEU A 173 8.66 18.85 6.91
CA LEU A 173 8.24 19.35 8.22
C LEU A 173 9.05 18.77 9.38
N ILE A 174 10.07 17.95 9.11
CA ILE A 174 10.84 17.23 10.12
C ILE A 174 12.28 17.73 10.12
N ASP A 175 12.84 17.97 11.32
CA ASP A 175 14.28 18.21 11.47
C ASP A 175 15.04 16.89 11.24
N THR A 176 16.04 16.94 10.37
CA THR A 176 16.91 15.81 10.07
C THR A 176 18.37 16.22 10.20
N PRO A 177 19.35 15.30 10.21
CA PRO A 177 20.77 15.66 10.17
C PRO A 177 21.21 16.42 8.93
N TRP A 178 20.36 16.49 7.89
CA TRP A 178 20.71 17.08 6.58
C TRP A 178 20.00 18.39 6.29
N TRP A 179 18.85 18.66 6.93
CA TRP A 179 18.13 19.94 6.78
C TRP A 179 17.23 20.22 7.99
N ASP A 180 16.96 21.50 8.19
CA ASP A 180 15.99 21.99 9.16
C ASP A 180 14.58 21.98 8.56
N ARG A 181 13.58 21.74 9.38
CA ARG A 181 12.17 21.75 8.96
C ARG A 181 11.78 23.10 8.35
N THR A 182 10.89 23.05 7.39
CA THR A 182 10.31 24.24 6.77
C THR A 182 8.81 24.31 7.02
N ASN A 183 8.28 25.53 7.19
CA ASN A 183 6.83 25.80 7.33
C ASN A 183 6.31 26.47 6.04
N ALA A 184 6.67 25.94 4.87
CA ALA A 184 6.35 26.53 3.58
C ALA A 184 4.88 26.31 3.15
N LEU A 185 4.16 25.41 3.82
CA LEU A 185 2.78 25.06 3.46
C LEU A 185 1.77 25.61 4.47
N SER A 186 0.59 26.00 3.99
CA SER A 186 -0.50 26.41 4.86
C SER A 186 -1.07 25.21 5.65
N GLU A 187 -1.65 25.47 6.83
CA GLU A 187 -2.32 24.45 7.65
C GLU A 187 -3.40 23.70 6.87
N ALA A 188 -4.17 24.40 6.05
CA ALA A 188 -5.20 23.79 5.21
C ALA A 188 -4.60 22.80 4.19
N THR A 189 -3.48 23.18 3.55
CA THR A 189 -2.78 22.29 2.62
C THR A 189 -2.22 21.06 3.33
N LEU A 190 -1.64 21.25 4.52
CA LEU A 190 -1.13 20.15 5.34
C LEU A 190 -2.24 19.19 5.76
N GLY A 191 -3.42 19.69 6.15
CA GLY A 191 -4.57 18.87 6.48
C GLY A 191 -4.95 17.93 5.32
N TRP A 192 -4.99 18.43 4.08
CA TRP A 192 -5.25 17.59 2.90
C TRP A 192 -4.16 16.55 2.64
N ILE A 193 -2.89 16.90 2.89
CA ILE A 193 -1.77 15.97 2.75
C ILE A 193 -1.84 14.86 3.80
N PHE A 194 -2.13 15.20 5.07
CA PHE A 194 -2.34 14.22 6.13
C PHE A 194 -3.54 13.30 5.83
N LEU A 195 -4.64 13.87 5.32
CA LEU A 195 -5.81 13.11 4.91
C LEU A 195 -5.46 12.12 3.78
N ALA A 196 -4.77 12.59 2.74
CA ALA A 196 -4.36 11.74 1.62
C ALA A 196 -3.43 10.62 2.08
N HIS A 197 -2.45 10.91 2.95
CA HIS A 197 -1.53 9.92 3.50
C HIS A 197 -2.27 8.88 4.34
N GLY A 198 -3.12 9.32 5.26
CA GLY A 198 -3.89 8.43 6.15
C GLY A 198 -4.86 7.54 5.39
N LEU A 199 -5.68 8.10 4.49
CA LEU A 199 -6.63 7.30 3.70
C LEU A 199 -5.92 6.32 2.76
N SER A 200 -4.84 6.74 2.11
CA SER A 200 -4.05 5.84 1.25
C SER A 200 -3.40 4.71 2.06
N THR A 201 -2.93 4.99 3.28
CA THR A 201 -2.39 3.99 4.20
C THR A 201 -3.47 2.98 4.61
N LEU A 202 -4.65 3.44 5.01
CA LEU A 202 -5.77 2.59 5.38
C LEU A 202 -6.21 1.70 4.22
N ALA A 203 -6.33 2.27 3.01
CA ALA A 203 -6.63 1.52 1.81
C ALA A 203 -5.53 0.49 1.48
N LEU A 204 -4.26 0.85 1.68
CA LEU A 204 -3.12 -0.04 1.46
C LEU A 204 -3.14 -1.23 2.42
N ILE A 205 -3.48 -1.02 3.71
CA ILE A 205 -3.67 -2.11 4.68
C ILE A 205 -4.73 -3.09 4.17
N GLY A 206 -5.88 -2.58 3.72
CA GLY A 206 -6.94 -3.40 3.15
C GLY A 206 -6.46 -4.20 1.95
N VAL A 207 -5.83 -3.55 0.98
CA VAL A 207 -5.36 -4.20 -0.25
C VAL A 207 -4.25 -5.23 0.02
N ILE A 208 -3.31 -4.94 0.93
CA ILE A 208 -2.26 -5.91 1.33
C ILE A 208 -2.88 -7.16 1.98
N SER A 209 -3.96 -6.99 2.75
CA SER A 209 -4.67 -8.12 3.37
C SER A 209 -5.32 -9.05 2.33
N LEU A 210 -5.55 -8.56 1.11
CA LEU A 210 -6.06 -9.34 -0.02
C LEU A 210 -4.95 -10.07 -0.80
N HIS A 211 -3.68 -9.72 -0.56
CA HIS A 211 -2.52 -10.24 -1.29
C HIS A 211 -2.03 -11.56 -0.69
#